data_cd4b4b709f3849b8fbc5c1436981e02e
#
_entry.id   cd4b4b709f3849b8fbc5c1436981e02e
#
_cell.length_a   1.000
_cell.length_b   1.000
_cell.length_c   1.000
_cell.angle_alpha   90.00
_cell.angle_beta   90.00
_cell.angle_gamma   90.00
#
_symmetry.space_group_name_H-M   'P 1'
#
loop_
_entity.id
_entity.type
_entity.pdbx_description
1 polymer ?
#
loop_
_entity_poly.entity_id
_entity_poly.type
_entity_poly.pdbx_seq_one_letter_code
_entity_poly.pdbx_strand_id
1 'polypeptide(L)'
;MSKQITSKPKVVSVLDKLFNILNLINTSEIALSSYDVAEITGYNQRTVLRYLSRLVQEGLIDFGVRMETVTYDYNRKEDNQVFEVKRPSSTYEYYKRVV
;
A
#
# COMPACT_ATOMS: atom_id res chain seq x y z
N MET A 1 -29.68 -25.16 16.23
CA MET A 1 -29.28 -24.79 15.89
C MET A 1 -28.67 -24.24 15.69
N SER A 2 -28.29 -24.07 15.47
CA SER A 2 -27.71 -23.46 15.23
C SER A 2 -27.43 -22.83 14.77
N LYS A 3 -27.40 -22.55 14.60
CA LYS A 3 -27.07 -21.91 14.02
C LYS A 3 -26.42 -21.13 14.02
N GLN A 4 -26.10 -20.78 14.35
CA GLN A 4 -25.56 -20.15 14.36
C GLN A 4 -24.57 -19.86 14.29
N ILE A 5 -24.42 -20.05 14.61
CA ILE A 5 -23.30 -19.93 14.39
C ILE A 5 -22.81 -19.29 13.43
N THR A 6 -23.30 -19.43 12.60
CA THR A 6 -22.95 -18.88 11.47
C THR A 6 -23.00 -17.49 11.44
N SER A 7 -23.57 -16.87 12.22
CA SER A 7 -23.70 -15.51 12.11
C SER A 7 -22.46 -14.78 12.26
N LYS A 8 -21.46 -15.38 12.55
CA LYS A 8 -20.32 -14.74 12.64
C LYS A 8 -19.73 -14.32 11.50
N PRO A 9 -19.94 -14.76 10.43
CA PRO A 9 -19.26 -14.48 9.26
C PRO A 9 -19.21 -13.07 8.86
N LYS A 10 -20.01 -12.28 9.37
CA LYS A 10 -19.93 -10.97 8.95
C LYS A 10 -18.79 -10.28 9.55
N VAL A 11 -18.19 -10.78 10.55
CA VAL A 11 -17.11 -10.13 11.24
C VAL A 11 -15.81 -10.78 10.80
N VAL A 12 -15.07 -10.10 9.99
CA VAL A 12 -13.75 -10.55 9.60
C VAL A 12 -12.82 -10.18 10.73
N SER A 13 -12.17 -11.14 11.31
CA SER A 13 -11.31 -10.90 12.47
C SER A 13 -10.10 -10.06 12.07
N VAL A 14 -9.49 -9.44 13.04
CA VAL A 14 -8.27 -8.68 12.85
C VAL A 14 -7.20 -9.57 12.24
N LEU A 15 -7.11 -10.81 12.72
CA LEU A 15 -6.12 -11.74 12.25
C LEU A 15 -6.34 -12.08 10.77
N ASP A 16 -7.58 -12.27 10.38
CA ASP A 16 -7.90 -12.56 8.99
C ASP A 16 -7.50 -11.39 8.09
N LYS A 17 -7.76 -10.17 8.52
CA LYS A 17 -7.39 -9.00 7.75
C LYS A 17 -5.89 -8.88 7.62
N LEU A 18 -5.16 -9.13 8.69
CA LEU A 18 -3.71 -9.10 8.66
C LEU A 18 -3.15 -10.12 7.69
N PHE A 19 -3.68 -11.34 7.72
CA PHE A 19 -3.22 -12.39 6.81
C PHE A 19 -3.57 -12.06 5.36
N ASN A 20 -4.74 -11.49 5.12
CA ASN A 20 -5.13 -11.14 3.77
C ASN A 20 -4.20 -10.07 3.19
N ILE A 21 -3.87 -9.08 4.00
CA ILE A 21 -2.98 -8.01 3.55
C ILE A 21 -1.57 -8.56 3.36
N LEU A 22 -1.09 -9.35 4.30
CA LEU A 22 0.24 -9.95 4.20
C LEU A 22 0.35 -10.81 2.95
N ASN A 23 -0.66 -11.64 2.69
CA ASN A 23 -0.66 -12.49 1.53
C ASN A 23 -0.68 -11.67 0.24
N LEU A 24 -1.45 -10.61 0.23
CA LEU A 24 -1.52 -9.73 -0.94
C LEU A 24 -0.15 -9.12 -1.24
N ILE A 25 0.52 -8.60 -0.22
CA ILE A 25 1.83 -8.00 -0.40
C ILE A 25 2.85 -9.04 -0.86
N ASN A 26 2.81 -10.23 -0.28
CA ASN A 26 3.77 -11.28 -0.62
C ASN A 26 3.57 -11.87 -2.01
N THR A 27 2.36 -11.84 -2.52
CA THR A 27 2.07 -12.41 -3.84
C THR A 27 2.08 -11.36 -4.93
N SER A 28 2.11 -10.09 -4.58
CA SER A 28 2.14 -9.04 -5.58
C SER A 28 3.53 -8.93 -6.21
N GLU A 29 3.56 -8.79 -7.52
CA GLU A 29 4.82 -8.63 -8.22
C GLU A 29 5.27 -7.18 -8.22
N ILE A 30 4.44 -6.28 -7.77
CA ILE A 30 4.78 -4.86 -7.68
C ILE A 30 4.54 -4.38 -6.27
N ALA A 31 5.23 -3.32 -5.89
CA ALA A 31 4.99 -2.69 -4.60
C ALA A 31 3.64 -2.01 -4.61
N LEU A 32 2.95 -2.05 -3.49
CA LEU A 32 1.59 -1.52 -3.37
C LEU A 32 1.53 -0.45 -2.30
N SER A 33 0.82 0.63 -2.59
CA SER A 33 0.56 1.66 -1.57
C SER A 33 -0.60 1.22 -0.70
N SER A 34 -0.82 1.93 0.40
CA SER A 34 -1.97 1.65 1.26
C SER A 34 -3.28 1.87 0.51
N TYR A 35 -3.30 2.81 -0.42
CA TYR A 35 -4.48 3.05 -1.23
C TYR A 35 -4.76 1.87 -2.16
N ASP A 36 -3.71 1.32 -2.75
CA ASP A 36 -3.85 0.14 -3.62
C ASP A 36 -4.39 -1.04 -2.83
N VAL A 37 -3.84 -1.27 -1.64
CA VAL A 37 -4.28 -2.38 -0.80
C VAL A 37 -5.72 -2.20 -0.37
N ALA A 38 -6.09 -0.97 0.00
CA ALA A 38 -7.46 -0.68 0.41
C ALA A 38 -8.43 -0.94 -0.74
N GLU A 39 -8.04 -0.55 -1.93
CA GLU A 39 -8.89 -0.75 -3.09
C GLU A 39 -9.04 -2.23 -3.44
N ILE A 40 -7.97 -2.97 -3.40
CA ILE A 40 -8.00 -4.39 -3.74
C ILE A 40 -8.77 -5.20 -2.71
N THR A 41 -8.58 -4.90 -1.44
CA THR A 41 -9.21 -5.68 -0.36
C THR A 41 -10.60 -5.19 -0.01
N GLY A 42 -10.90 -3.94 -0.32
CA GLY A 42 -12.15 -3.33 0.10
C GLY A 42 -12.13 -2.87 1.56
N TYR A 43 -10.99 -2.96 2.21
CA TYR A 43 -10.88 -2.53 3.60
C TYR A 43 -10.71 -1.03 3.68
N ASN A 44 -11.04 -0.45 4.83
CA ASN A 44 -10.85 0.97 5.05
C ASN A 44 -9.37 1.32 5.00
N GLN A 45 -9.03 2.42 4.34
CA GLN A 45 -7.64 2.79 4.11
C GLN A 45 -6.88 3.03 5.43
N ARG A 46 -7.56 3.61 6.41
CA ARG A 46 -6.94 3.84 7.70
C ARG A 46 -6.65 2.52 8.42
N THR A 47 -7.53 1.57 8.29
CA THR A 47 -7.33 0.23 8.84
C THR A 47 -6.16 -0.46 8.15
N VAL A 48 -6.09 -0.32 6.83
CA VAL A 48 -5.01 -0.89 6.03
C VAL A 48 -3.67 -0.31 6.48
N LEU A 49 -3.60 1.00 6.66
CA LEU A 49 -2.38 1.64 7.12
C LEU A 49 -1.91 1.08 8.46
N ARG A 50 -2.85 0.88 9.36
CA ARG A 50 -2.53 0.35 10.67
C ARG A 50 -1.96 -1.06 10.56
N TYR A 51 -2.55 -1.88 9.72
CA TYR A 51 -2.08 -3.25 9.55
C TYR A 51 -0.76 -3.32 8.80
N LEU A 52 -0.58 -2.48 7.79
CA LEU A 52 0.69 -2.42 7.09
C LEU A 52 1.83 -2.00 8.03
N SER A 53 1.56 -1.00 8.86
CA SER A 53 2.54 -0.56 9.85
C SER A 53 2.91 -1.69 10.80
N ARG A 54 1.92 -2.47 11.22
CA ARG A 54 2.17 -3.58 12.11
C ARG A 54 3.01 -4.65 11.42
N LEU A 55 2.71 -4.94 10.16
CA LEU A 55 3.46 -5.95 9.43
C LEU A 55 4.92 -5.53 9.21
N VAL A 56 5.14 -4.25 8.98
CA VAL A 56 6.49 -3.73 8.86
C VAL A 56 7.21 -3.84 10.21
N GLN A 57 6.52 -3.46 11.26
CA GLN A 57 7.09 -3.49 12.60
C GLN A 57 7.48 -4.90 13.01
N GLU A 58 6.72 -5.89 12.60
CA GLU A 58 7.02 -7.29 12.88
C GLU A 58 8.05 -7.88 11.92
N GLY A 59 8.51 -7.11 10.97
CA GLY A 59 9.54 -7.56 10.04
C GLY A 59 9.04 -8.51 8.97
N LEU A 60 7.73 -8.50 8.70
CA LEU A 60 7.15 -9.42 7.73
C LEU A 60 7.08 -8.86 6.32
N ILE A 61 7.11 -7.55 6.19
CA ILE A 61 7.16 -6.87 4.90
C ILE A 61 8.08 -5.68 5.01
N ASP A 62 8.48 -5.14 3.88
CA ASP A 62 9.30 -3.94 3.83
C ASP A 62 8.51 -2.80 3.21
N PHE A 63 9.02 -1.60 3.36
CA PHE A 63 8.38 -0.44 2.78
C PHE A 63 9.43 0.57 2.31
N GLY A 64 9.02 1.45 1.43
CA GLY A 64 9.88 2.50 0.94
C GLY A 64 9.04 3.65 0.45
N VAL A 65 9.72 4.71 0.04
CA VAL A 65 9.04 5.87 -0.50
C VAL A 65 9.04 5.72 -2.01
N ARG A 66 7.87 5.86 -2.60
CA ARG A 66 7.75 5.80 -4.05
C ARG A 66 8.45 7.01 -4.65
N MET A 67 9.28 6.77 -5.66
CA MET A 67 9.88 7.86 -6.40
C MET A 67 8.96 8.26 -7.53
N GLU A 68 8.82 9.53 -7.73
CA GLU A 68 7.99 10.03 -8.81
C GLU A 68 8.81 10.99 -9.67
N THR A 69 8.46 11.07 -10.93
CA THR A 69 9.06 12.00 -11.87
C THR A 69 8.15 13.19 -11.99
N VAL A 70 8.69 14.36 -11.69
CA VAL A 70 7.93 15.61 -11.81
C VAL A 70 8.52 16.38 -12.97
N THR A 71 7.65 16.79 -13.87
CA THR A 71 8.06 17.55 -15.05
C THR A 71 7.77 19.01 -14.79
N TYR A 72 8.81 19.82 -14.90
CA TYR A 72 8.67 21.26 -14.78
C TYR A 72 8.81 21.89 -16.15
N ASP A 73 7.82 22.66 -16.52
CA ASP A 73 7.79 23.35 -17.78
C ASP A 73 8.31 24.75 -17.54
N TYR A 74 9.51 25.02 -18.00
CA TYR A 74 10.10 26.31 -17.80
C TYR A 74 9.89 27.12 -19.07
N ASN A 75 8.86 27.94 -19.07
CA ASN A 75 8.49 28.67 -20.22
C ASN A 75 9.15 30.02 -20.23
N ARG A 76 10.37 30.10 -20.71
CA ARG A 76 11.02 31.37 -20.88
C ARG A 76 10.83 31.80 -22.30
N LYS A 77 10.92 33.10 -22.52
CA LYS A 77 10.68 33.63 -23.84
C LYS A 77 11.53 32.98 -24.89
N GLU A 78 12.72 32.61 -24.56
CA GLU A 78 13.66 32.12 -25.55
C GLU A 78 13.89 30.65 -25.52
N ASP A 79 13.51 30.02 -24.44
CA ASP A 79 13.79 28.61 -24.23
C ASP A 79 12.63 27.94 -23.63
N ASN A 80 12.07 26.99 -24.34
CA ASN A 80 11.09 26.11 -23.74
C ASN A 80 11.84 24.90 -23.28
N GLN A 81 12.21 24.90 -22.00
CA GLN A 81 12.93 23.76 -21.45
C GLN A 81 12.02 22.99 -20.51
N VAL A 82 12.06 21.68 -20.68
CA VAL A 82 11.31 20.78 -19.83
C VAL A 82 12.32 20.02 -19.00
N PHE A 83 12.17 20.11 -17.69
CA PHE A 83 13.06 19.41 -16.77
C PHE A 83 12.29 18.30 -16.09
N GLU A 84 12.89 17.14 -16.05
CA GLU A 84 12.35 16.03 -15.29
C GLU A 84 13.20 15.83 -14.07
N VAL A 85 12.58 15.87 -12.93
CA VAL A 85 13.26 15.69 -11.65
C VAL A 85 12.61 14.53 -10.93
N LYS A 86 13.43 13.61 -10.45
CA LYS A 86 12.93 12.51 -9.64
C LYS A 86 13.01 12.90 -8.17
N ARG A 87 11.93 12.74 -7.48
CA ARG A 87 11.88 13.08 -6.07
C ARG A 87 11.01 12.07 -5.33
N PRO A 88 11.20 11.95 -4.02
CA PRO A 88 10.35 11.06 -3.24
C PRO A 88 8.93 11.59 -3.21
N SER A 89 7.97 10.70 -3.40
CA SER A 89 6.58 11.01 -3.23
C SER A 89 6.24 11.00 -1.75
N SER A 90 5.14 11.59 -1.37
CA SER A 90 4.64 11.47 -0.02
C SER A 90 3.99 10.10 0.21
N THR A 91 3.93 9.28 -0.82
CA THR A 91 3.27 7.99 -0.74
C THR A 91 4.29 6.90 -0.47
N TYR A 92 4.01 6.10 0.57
CA TYR A 92 4.81 4.93 0.84
C TYR A 92 4.25 3.77 0.07
N GLU A 93 5.13 2.84 -0.32
CA GLU A 93 4.69 1.60 -0.93
C GLU A 93 5.33 0.44 -0.17
N TYR A 94 4.63 -0.66 -0.18
CA TYR A 94 4.95 -1.83 0.63
C TYR A 94 5.19 -3.02 -0.28
N TYR A 95 6.15 -3.85 0.09
CA TYR A 95 6.52 -4.98 -0.73
C TYR A 95 7.04 -6.11 0.14
N LYS A 96 7.12 -7.30 -0.45
CA LYS A 96 7.54 -8.46 0.30
C LYS A 96 8.97 -8.28 0.74
N ARG A 97 9.28 -8.82 1.90
CA ARG A 97 10.63 -8.71 2.42
C ARG A 97 11.57 -9.55 1.60
N VAL A 98 12.68 -8.95 1.20
CA VAL A 98 13.72 -9.63 0.46
C VAL A 98 14.79 -10.05 1.46
N VAL A 99 15.06 -11.34 1.49
CA VAL A 99 16.01 -11.88 2.47
C VAL A 99 17.31 -12.24 1.78
#